data_2195807392af57a43147644da6c676e9
#
_entry.id   2195807392af57a43147644da6c676e9
#
_cell.length_a   1.000
_cell.length_b   1.000
_cell.length_c   1.000
_cell.angle_alpha   90.00
_cell.angle_beta   90.00
_cell.angle_gamma   90.00
#
_symmetry.space_group_name_H-M   'P 1'
#
loop_
_entity.id
_entity.type
_entity.pdbx_description
1 polymer ?
#
loop_
_entity_poly.entity_id
_entity_poly.type
_entity_poly.pdbx_seq_one_letter_code
_entity_poly.pdbx_strand_id
1 'polypeptide(L)'
;SLCDVSPIPLLLYNVPGRTSCDISNETIVRLSEYSDKIIGIKEASGDVKRIIELRKKIKRNFLIISGDDFTMIDAVRNGADGIISVAANAFPSIMNSTYISLIWENDKQLPDNIKELGTVDSSNFLLNDFFDLIFEEGNPSGIKFSLQCLNLCNDKVRLPLTGISDNLKSRISSFIDKNSSDE
;
A
#
# COMPACT_ATOMS: atom_id res chain seq x y z
N SER A 1 -0.79 -27.45 -10.05
CA SER A 1 -0.38 -26.06 -9.77
C SER A 1 -1.08 -25.55 -8.51
N LEU A 2 -0.70 -24.36 -7.98
CA LEU A 2 -1.43 -23.73 -6.88
C LEU A 2 -2.88 -23.44 -7.26
N CYS A 3 -3.13 -23.12 -8.52
CA CYS A 3 -4.50 -22.88 -9.02
C CYS A 3 -5.39 -24.10 -8.91
N ASP A 4 -4.84 -25.32 -9.01
CA ASP A 4 -5.63 -26.55 -8.97
C ASP A 4 -6.12 -26.86 -7.55
N VAL A 5 -5.30 -26.55 -6.54
CA VAL A 5 -5.55 -26.91 -5.14
C VAL A 5 -6.11 -25.77 -4.29
N SER A 6 -5.98 -24.51 -4.72
CA SER A 6 -6.51 -23.38 -3.96
C SER A 6 -8.03 -23.35 -3.98
N PRO A 7 -8.70 -23.32 -2.81
CA PRO A 7 -10.16 -23.16 -2.75
C PRO A 7 -10.62 -21.70 -2.95
N ILE A 8 -9.72 -20.75 -2.98
CA ILE A 8 -9.99 -19.30 -3.07
C ILE A 8 -9.20 -18.68 -4.21
N PRO A 9 -9.60 -17.49 -4.69
CA PRO A 9 -8.82 -16.70 -5.65
C PRO A 9 -7.41 -16.39 -5.15
N LEU A 10 -6.47 -16.22 -6.10
CA LEU A 10 -5.06 -15.94 -5.85
C LEU A 10 -4.73 -14.55 -6.33
N LEU A 11 -4.04 -13.80 -5.49
CA LEU A 11 -3.40 -12.53 -5.84
C LEU A 11 -1.89 -12.75 -5.90
N LEU A 12 -1.26 -12.42 -7.03
CA LEU A 12 0.20 -12.44 -7.15
C LEU A 12 0.79 -11.33 -6.25
N TYR A 13 2.00 -11.55 -5.76
CA TYR A 13 2.72 -10.52 -5.02
C TYR A 13 4.15 -10.38 -5.54
N ASN A 14 4.43 -9.22 -6.16
CA ASN A 14 5.76 -8.86 -6.63
C ASN A 14 6.40 -7.87 -5.66
N VAL A 15 7.49 -8.28 -5.00
CA VAL A 15 8.21 -7.46 -4.01
C VAL A 15 9.72 -7.73 -4.10
N PRO A 16 10.37 -7.33 -5.21
CA PRO A 16 11.76 -7.71 -5.51
C PRO A 16 12.75 -7.25 -4.43
N GLY A 17 12.51 -6.13 -3.78
CA GLY A 17 13.35 -5.64 -2.68
C GLY A 17 13.40 -6.56 -1.44
N ARG A 18 12.45 -7.52 -1.31
CA ARG A 18 12.43 -8.49 -0.21
C ARG A 18 12.76 -9.91 -0.65
N THR A 19 12.43 -10.26 -1.87
CA THR A 19 12.57 -11.62 -2.39
C THR A 19 13.83 -11.82 -3.23
N SER A 20 14.47 -10.72 -3.64
CA SER A 20 15.55 -10.71 -4.65
C SER A 20 15.13 -11.40 -5.97
N CYS A 21 13.83 -11.47 -6.22
CA CYS A 21 13.23 -12.06 -7.41
C CYS A 21 12.13 -11.13 -7.93
N ASP A 22 12.19 -10.78 -9.19
CA ASP A 22 11.21 -9.93 -9.86
C ASP A 22 10.40 -10.74 -10.87
N ILE A 23 9.07 -10.58 -10.82
CA ILE A 23 8.16 -11.20 -11.79
C ILE A 23 8.03 -10.23 -12.96
N SER A 24 8.55 -10.59 -14.16
CA SER A 24 8.43 -9.73 -15.33
C SER A 24 6.96 -9.48 -15.72
N ASN A 25 6.69 -8.33 -16.34
CA ASN A 25 5.33 -8.00 -16.81
C ASN A 25 4.81 -9.04 -17.81
N GLU A 26 5.67 -9.61 -18.67
CA GLU A 26 5.29 -10.68 -19.60
C GLU A 26 4.82 -11.92 -18.84
N THR A 27 5.49 -12.28 -17.75
CA THR A 27 5.09 -13.41 -16.91
C THR A 27 3.76 -13.12 -16.22
N ILE A 28 3.54 -11.91 -15.70
CA ILE A 28 2.27 -11.53 -15.09
C ILE A 28 1.12 -11.60 -16.10
N VAL A 29 1.32 -11.10 -17.32
CA VAL A 29 0.32 -11.19 -18.40
C VAL A 29 -0.01 -12.65 -18.72
N ARG A 30 0.99 -13.52 -18.88
CA ARG A 30 0.77 -14.96 -19.10
C ARG A 30 0.01 -15.61 -17.95
N LEU A 31 0.34 -15.28 -16.71
CA LEU A 31 -0.34 -15.82 -15.54
C LEU A 31 -1.79 -15.33 -15.46
N SER A 32 -2.05 -14.08 -15.86
CA SER A 32 -3.40 -13.54 -15.92
C SER A 32 -4.31 -14.30 -16.91
N GLU A 33 -3.74 -14.90 -17.93
CA GLU A 33 -4.45 -15.69 -18.95
C GLU A 33 -4.49 -17.20 -18.61
N TYR A 34 -3.64 -17.65 -17.68
CA TYR A 34 -3.48 -19.06 -17.35
C TYR A 34 -4.68 -19.61 -16.54
N SER A 35 -5.26 -18.82 -15.64
CA SER A 35 -6.37 -19.25 -14.79
C SER A 35 -7.16 -18.07 -14.26
N ASP A 36 -8.49 -18.18 -14.29
CA ASP A 36 -9.40 -17.18 -13.70
C ASP A 36 -9.27 -17.08 -12.17
N LYS A 37 -8.65 -18.08 -11.53
CA LYS A 37 -8.32 -17.99 -10.11
C LYS A 37 -7.25 -16.98 -9.79
N ILE A 38 -6.40 -16.60 -10.74
CA ILE A 38 -5.41 -15.52 -10.57
C ILE A 38 -6.10 -14.20 -10.89
N ILE A 39 -6.62 -13.54 -9.86
CA ILE A 39 -7.49 -12.37 -10.00
C ILE A 39 -6.75 -11.04 -10.05
N GLY A 40 -5.45 -11.01 -9.78
CA GLY A 40 -4.71 -9.75 -9.73
C GLY A 40 -3.28 -9.89 -9.25
N ILE A 41 -2.65 -8.74 -9.08
CA ILE A 41 -1.31 -8.60 -8.54
C ILE A 41 -1.23 -7.45 -7.53
N LYS A 42 -0.50 -7.67 -6.42
CA LYS A 42 0.08 -6.60 -5.60
C LYS A 42 1.48 -6.32 -6.12
N GLU A 43 1.65 -5.18 -6.80
CA GLU A 43 2.93 -4.72 -7.34
C GLU A 43 3.60 -3.76 -6.36
N ALA A 44 4.73 -4.17 -5.80
CA ALA A 44 5.44 -3.46 -4.75
C ALA A 44 6.94 -3.25 -5.09
N SER A 45 7.26 -3.15 -6.38
CA SER A 45 8.61 -2.77 -6.82
C SER A 45 8.89 -1.27 -6.68
N GLY A 46 7.85 -0.43 -6.55
CA GLY A 46 7.96 1.03 -6.60
C GLY A 46 8.08 1.61 -8.01
N ASP A 47 8.02 0.78 -9.06
CA ASP A 47 8.07 1.26 -10.44
C ASP A 47 6.67 1.38 -11.06
N VAL A 48 6.14 2.59 -11.08
CA VAL A 48 4.81 2.90 -11.65
C VAL A 48 4.70 2.54 -13.14
N LYS A 49 5.81 2.54 -13.90
CA LYS A 49 5.79 2.16 -15.33
C LYS A 49 5.29 0.74 -15.52
N ARG A 50 5.56 -0.16 -14.57
CA ARG A 50 5.07 -1.54 -14.59
C ARG A 50 3.54 -1.60 -14.52
N ILE A 51 2.94 -0.78 -13.66
CA ILE A 51 1.47 -0.67 -13.53
C ILE A 51 0.85 -0.18 -14.84
N ILE A 52 1.41 0.89 -15.42
CA ILE A 52 0.98 1.44 -16.71
C ILE A 52 1.04 0.37 -17.82
N GLU A 53 2.12 -0.38 -17.86
CA GLU A 53 2.33 -1.41 -18.87
C GLU A 53 1.37 -2.60 -18.70
N LEU A 54 1.19 -3.08 -17.46
CA LEU A 54 0.26 -4.16 -17.15
C LEU A 54 -1.18 -3.76 -17.51
N ARG A 55 -1.60 -2.53 -17.17
CA ARG A 55 -2.94 -2.01 -17.51
C ARG A 55 -3.19 -1.97 -19.03
N LYS A 56 -2.17 -1.69 -19.82
CA LYS A 56 -2.25 -1.70 -21.29
C LYS A 56 -2.33 -3.11 -21.88
N LYS A 57 -1.61 -4.07 -21.28
CA LYS A 57 -1.47 -5.42 -21.83
C LYS A 57 -2.58 -6.38 -21.39
N ILE A 58 -3.06 -6.28 -20.15
CA ILE A 58 -4.08 -7.19 -19.62
C ILE A 58 -5.47 -6.72 -20.05
N LYS A 59 -6.21 -7.58 -20.75
CA LYS A 59 -7.52 -7.27 -21.36
C LYS A 59 -8.72 -7.67 -20.54
N ARG A 60 -8.56 -8.60 -19.60
CA ARG A 60 -9.63 -9.06 -18.70
C ARG A 60 -9.68 -8.25 -17.41
N ASN A 61 -10.74 -8.45 -16.62
CA ASN A 61 -10.80 -7.95 -15.26
C ASN A 61 -9.67 -8.59 -14.43
N PHE A 62 -8.69 -7.77 -14.07
CA PHE A 62 -7.51 -8.19 -13.31
C PHE A 62 -7.10 -7.02 -12.43
N LEU A 63 -7.05 -7.26 -11.13
CA LEU A 63 -6.73 -6.22 -10.15
C LEU A 63 -5.23 -5.91 -10.18
N ILE A 64 -4.89 -4.65 -10.33
CA ILE A 64 -3.52 -4.16 -10.19
C ILE A 64 -3.49 -3.28 -8.95
N ILE A 65 -2.93 -3.81 -7.86
CA ILE A 65 -2.87 -3.16 -6.56
C ILE A 65 -1.47 -2.62 -6.33
N SER A 66 -1.33 -1.34 -5.98
CA SER A 66 -0.05 -0.80 -5.52
C SER A 66 0.28 -1.34 -4.12
N GLY A 67 1.50 -1.79 -3.94
CA GLY A 67 2.01 -2.29 -2.65
C GLY A 67 3.12 -1.42 -2.07
N ASP A 68 3.28 -0.19 -2.59
CA ASP A 68 4.32 0.76 -2.18
C ASP A 68 3.70 2.11 -1.83
N ASP A 69 3.96 2.60 -0.62
CA ASP A 69 3.37 3.83 -0.09
C ASP A 69 3.91 5.07 -0.81
N PHE A 70 5.21 5.11 -1.12
CA PHE A 70 5.84 6.28 -1.76
C PHE A 70 5.31 6.56 -3.17
N THR A 71 4.91 5.53 -3.89
CA THR A 71 4.45 5.66 -5.28
C THR A 71 2.93 5.51 -5.43
N MET A 72 2.18 5.37 -4.33
CA MET A 72 0.74 5.07 -4.35
C MET A 72 -0.08 6.09 -5.16
N ILE A 73 0.23 7.38 -5.02
CA ILE A 73 -0.50 8.45 -5.71
C ILE A 73 -0.36 8.30 -7.23
N ASP A 74 0.88 8.18 -7.68
CA ASP A 74 1.16 8.00 -9.11
C ASP A 74 0.62 6.67 -9.63
N ALA A 75 0.69 5.60 -8.81
CA ALA A 75 0.14 4.29 -9.16
C ALA A 75 -1.37 4.34 -9.41
N VAL A 76 -2.14 4.97 -8.52
CA VAL A 76 -3.60 5.11 -8.66
C VAL A 76 -3.95 6.00 -9.85
N ARG A 77 -3.27 7.14 -10.02
CA ARG A 77 -3.47 8.02 -11.19
C ARG A 77 -3.18 7.32 -12.53
N ASN A 78 -2.33 6.31 -12.52
CA ASN A 78 -1.93 5.56 -13.70
C ASN A 78 -2.57 4.17 -13.81
N GLY A 79 -3.66 3.92 -13.09
CA GLY A 79 -4.52 2.76 -13.31
C GLY A 79 -4.35 1.61 -12.34
N ALA A 80 -3.74 1.82 -11.17
CA ALA A 80 -3.91 0.88 -10.06
C ALA A 80 -5.36 0.94 -9.54
N ASP A 81 -5.94 -0.24 -9.28
CA ASP A 81 -7.31 -0.38 -8.78
C ASP A 81 -7.41 -0.16 -7.27
N GLY A 82 -6.30 -0.07 -6.58
CA GLY A 82 -6.25 0.12 -5.13
C GLY A 82 -4.82 0.09 -4.58
N ILE A 83 -4.73 0.19 -3.26
CA ILE A 83 -3.47 0.17 -2.52
C ILE A 83 -3.54 -0.83 -1.37
N ILE A 84 -2.41 -1.46 -1.06
CA ILE A 84 -2.19 -2.21 0.18
C ILE A 84 -1.00 -1.55 0.87
N SER A 85 -1.28 -0.60 1.73
CA SER A 85 -0.37 0.34 2.34
C SER A 85 0.15 -0.16 3.70
N VAL A 86 1.39 0.19 4.05
CA VAL A 86 1.94 0.03 5.39
C VAL A 86 1.42 1.14 6.31
N ALA A 87 1.43 2.39 5.85
CA ALA A 87 0.97 3.55 6.62
C ALA A 87 -0.50 3.46 7.03
N ALA A 88 -1.34 2.81 6.22
CA ALA A 88 -2.75 2.58 6.53
C ALA A 88 -3.00 1.75 7.80
N ASN A 89 -1.99 1.06 8.35
CA ASN A 89 -2.12 0.41 9.65
C ASN A 89 -2.22 1.41 10.80
N ALA A 90 -1.55 2.56 10.68
CA ALA A 90 -1.56 3.60 11.72
C ALA A 90 -2.60 4.69 11.43
N PHE A 91 -2.76 5.08 10.18
CA PHE A 91 -3.65 6.17 9.75
C PHE A 91 -4.59 5.72 8.62
N PRO A 92 -5.54 4.79 8.90
CA PRO A 92 -6.44 4.25 7.89
C PRO A 92 -7.36 5.31 7.28
N SER A 93 -7.88 6.23 8.07
CA SER A 93 -8.81 7.27 7.61
C SER A 93 -8.15 8.21 6.62
N ILE A 94 -6.93 8.68 6.93
CA ILE A 94 -6.14 9.57 6.08
C ILE A 94 -5.78 8.87 4.76
N MET A 95 -5.30 7.62 4.83
CA MET A 95 -4.95 6.85 3.64
C MET A 95 -6.16 6.56 2.75
N ASN A 96 -7.31 6.24 3.36
CA ASN A 96 -8.56 6.04 2.63
C ASN A 96 -9.05 7.32 1.97
N SER A 97 -9.04 8.46 2.70
CA SER A 97 -9.43 9.77 2.13
C SER A 97 -8.54 10.18 0.97
N THR A 98 -7.24 9.96 1.11
CA THR A 98 -6.29 10.21 0.01
C THR A 98 -6.62 9.35 -1.20
N TYR A 99 -6.85 8.04 -1.01
CA TYR A 99 -7.22 7.15 -2.10
C TYR A 99 -8.53 7.58 -2.78
N ILE A 100 -9.58 7.89 -2.00
CA ILE A 100 -10.87 8.32 -2.53
C ILE A 100 -10.74 9.63 -3.34
N SER A 101 -9.96 10.59 -2.84
CA SER A 101 -9.70 11.83 -3.58
C SER A 101 -9.03 11.56 -4.94
N LEU A 102 -8.09 10.61 -4.99
CA LEU A 102 -7.39 10.23 -6.23
C LEU A 102 -8.32 9.56 -7.25
N ILE A 103 -9.18 8.64 -6.81
CA ILE A 103 -10.16 8.03 -7.73
C ILE A 103 -11.22 9.02 -8.17
N TRP A 104 -11.58 9.99 -7.30
CA TRP A 104 -12.49 11.08 -7.66
C TRP A 104 -11.91 12.03 -8.73
N GLU A 105 -10.62 12.30 -8.68
CA GLU A 105 -9.93 13.05 -9.74
C GLU A 105 -10.08 12.35 -11.10
N ASN A 106 -10.05 11.01 -11.12
CA ASN A 106 -10.12 10.19 -12.33
C ASN A 106 -11.56 9.90 -12.78
N ASP A 107 -12.52 9.76 -11.86
CA ASP A 107 -13.93 9.45 -12.15
C ASP A 107 -14.88 10.29 -11.29
N LYS A 108 -15.42 11.36 -11.89
CA LYS A 108 -16.38 12.28 -11.24
C LYS A 108 -17.77 11.69 -11.01
N GLN A 109 -18.04 10.47 -11.46
CA GLN A 109 -19.33 9.79 -11.31
C GLN A 109 -19.41 8.86 -10.08
N LEU A 110 -18.43 8.94 -9.17
CA LEU A 110 -18.47 8.16 -7.93
C LEU A 110 -19.76 8.45 -7.13
N PRO A 111 -20.39 7.41 -6.54
CA PRO A 111 -21.54 7.56 -5.66
C PRO A 111 -21.27 8.51 -4.49
N ASP A 112 -22.26 9.28 -4.07
CA ASP A 112 -22.10 10.29 -3.01
C ASP A 112 -21.64 9.68 -1.67
N ASN A 113 -22.11 8.48 -1.34
CA ASN A 113 -21.66 7.75 -0.15
C ASN A 113 -20.16 7.42 -0.16
N ILE A 114 -19.54 7.31 -1.33
CA ILE A 114 -18.08 7.13 -1.46
C ILE A 114 -17.36 8.46 -1.29
N LYS A 115 -17.95 9.56 -1.80
CA LYS A 115 -17.39 10.91 -1.63
C LYS A 115 -17.31 11.33 -0.17
N GLU A 116 -18.34 11.00 0.62
CA GLU A 116 -18.39 11.30 2.06
C GLU A 116 -17.27 10.61 2.84
N LEU A 117 -16.80 9.43 2.40
CA LEU A 117 -15.67 8.73 3.02
C LEU A 117 -14.33 9.43 2.79
N GLY A 118 -14.23 10.32 1.82
CA GLY A 118 -13.03 11.11 1.50
C GLY A 118 -12.97 12.49 2.18
N THR A 119 -13.83 12.76 3.17
CA THR A 119 -13.96 14.10 3.77
C THR A 119 -13.02 14.37 4.95
N VAL A 120 -12.14 13.44 5.31
CA VAL A 120 -11.10 13.72 6.33
C VAL A 120 -10.14 14.77 5.78
N ASP A 121 -10.00 15.87 6.50
CA ASP A 121 -9.05 16.92 6.15
C ASP A 121 -7.62 16.43 6.35
N SER A 122 -7.02 15.90 5.29
CA SER A 122 -5.63 15.45 5.26
C SER A 122 -4.65 16.55 4.85
N SER A 123 -5.12 17.81 4.72
CA SER A 123 -4.32 18.93 4.22
C SER A 123 -3.07 19.22 5.06
N ASN A 124 -3.11 18.91 6.36
CA ASN A 124 -2.00 19.10 7.30
C ASN A 124 -1.15 17.84 7.52
N PHE A 125 -1.58 16.68 7.02
CA PHE A 125 -0.85 15.44 7.20
C PHE A 125 0.21 15.25 6.11
N LEU A 126 1.46 15.26 6.52
CA LEU A 126 2.61 15.11 5.62
C LEU A 126 2.87 13.62 5.38
N LEU A 127 2.16 13.03 4.41
CA LEU A 127 2.26 11.59 4.07
C LEU A 127 3.71 11.14 3.85
N ASN A 128 4.48 11.89 3.06
CA ASN A 128 5.86 11.52 2.75
C ASN A 128 6.74 11.52 4.00
N ASP A 129 6.57 12.50 4.90
CA ASP A 129 7.33 12.55 6.15
C ASP A 129 7.02 11.32 7.03
N PHE A 130 5.77 10.86 7.04
CA PHE A 130 5.40 9.64 7.76
C PHE A 130 5.99 8.40 7.09
N PHE A 131 5.94 8.31 5.76
CA PHE A 131 6.56 7.21 5.03
C PHE A 131 8.07 7.14 5.31
N ASP A 132 8.78 8.28 5.23
CA ASP A 132 10.20 8.33 5.54
C ASP A 132 10.48 7.79 6.95
N LEU A 133 9.72 8.20 7.95
CA LEU A 133 9.89 7.74 9.34
C LEU A 133 9.67 6.22 9.49
N ILE A 134 8.58 5.68 8.96
CA ILE A 134 8.25 4.25 9.18
C ILE A 134 9.12 3.28 8.37
N PHE A 135 9.80 3.76 7.32
CA PHE A 135 10.67 2.93 6.48
C PHE A 135 12.17 3.14 6.72
N GLU A 136 12.59 4.20 7.45
CA GLU A 136 13.99 4.59 7.64
C GLU A 136 14.86 3.43 8.15
N GLU A 137 14.44 2.74 9.19
CA GLU A 137 15.15 1.59 9.75
C GLU A 137 14.45 0.26 9.41
N GLY A 138 13.54 0.29 8.45
CA GLY A 138 12.87 -0.87 7.88
C GLY A 138 11.49 -1.17 8.45
N ASN A 139 10.72 -1.85 7.61
CA ASN A 139 9.37 -2.33 7.92
C ASN A 139 9.44 -3.84 8.24
N PRO A 140 8.81 -4.33 9.33
CA PRO A 140 7.72 -3.70 10.08
C PRO A 140 8.10 -2.91 11.33
N SER A 141 9.39 -2.70 11.66
CA SER A 141 9.78 -2.14 12.96
C SER A 141 9.26 -0.71 13.17
N GLY A 142 9.37 0.16 12.16
CA GLY A 142 8.88 1.54 12.23
C GLY A 142 7.36 1.62 12.42
N ILE A 143 6.59 0.93 11.58
CA ILE A 143 5.12 0.95 11.70
C ILE A 143 4.63 0.32 13.02
N LYS A 144 5.28 -0.73 13.52
CA LYS A 144 4.89 -1.33 14.80
C LYS A 144 5.13 -0.37 15.97
N PHE A 145 6.19 0.41 15.94
CA PHE A 145 6.40 1.43 16.94
C PHE A 145 5.35 2.56 16.84
N SER A 146 4.98 2.97 15.62
CA SER A 146 3.87 3.91 15.41
C SER A 146 2.56 3.40 16.03
N LEU A 147 2.24 2.12 15.81
CA LEU A 147 1.06 1.48 16.40
C LEU A 147 1.14 1.39 17.93
N GLN A 148 2.33 1.25 18.50
CA GLN A 148 2.53 1.32 19.96
C GLN A 148 2.24 2.72 20.48
N CYS A 149 2.69 3.77 19.82
CA CYS A 149 2.37 5.15 20.20
C CYS A 149 0.86 5.40 20.19
N LEU A 150 0.14 4.79 19.25
CA LEU A 150 -1.32 4.84 19.15
C LEU A 150 -2.04 3.87 20.09
N ASN A 151 -1.33 3.14 20.97
CA ASN A 151 -1.87 2.14 21.90
C ASN A 151 -2.62 0.97 21.23
N LEU A 152 -2.33 0.67 19.96
CA LEU A 152 -2.98 -0.41 19.19
C LEU A 152 -2.28 -1.76 19.35
N CYS A 153 -0.94 -1.78 19.46
CA CYS A 153 -0.18 -3.00 19.73
C CYS A 153 1.20 -2.68 20.34
N ASN A 154 1.99 -3.70 20.69
CA ASN A 154 3.38 -3.51 21.08
C ASN A 154 4.31 -3.47 19.86
N ASP A 155 5.51 -2.87 20.02
CA ASP A 155 6.52 -2.72 18.97
C ASP A 155 7.37 -3.97 18.72
N LYS A 156 7.13 -5.08 19.45
CA LYS A 156 7.94 -6.29 19.36
C LYS A 156 7.90 -6.90 17.96
N VAL A 157 9.06 -7.20 17.43
CA VAL A 157 9.26 -7.91 16.16
C VAL A 157 9.95 -9.26 16.40
N ARG A 158 9.81 -10.18 15.45
CA ARG A 158 10.47 -11.50 15.52
C ARG A 158 11.86 -11.41 14.92
N LEU A 159 12.81 -12.15 15.48
CA LEU A 159 14.15 -12.31 14.91
C LEU A 159 14.04 -12.85 13.45
N PRO A 160 14.91 -12.41 12.56
CA PRO A 160 16.11 -11.57 12.75
C PRO A 160 15.82 -10.05 12.78
N LEU A 161 14.57 -9.62 12.73
CA LEU A 161 14.22 -8.21 12.82
C LEU A 161 14.51 -7.65 14.21
N THR A 162 14.92 -6.39 14.27
CA THR A 162 15.18 -5.66 15.52
C THR A 162 14.23 -4.46 15.67
N GLY A 163 14.07 -3.97 16.89
CA GLY A 163 13.41 -2.68 17.12
C GLY A 163 14.22 -1.54 16.51
N ILE A 164 13.55 -0.40 16.32
CA ILE A 164 14.17 0.82 15.80
C ILE A 164 14.98 1.53 16.90
N SER A 165 15.88 2.45 16.49
CA SER A 165 16.71 3.24 17.37
C SER A 165 15.87 4.20 18.23
N ASP A 166 16.42 4.63 19.38
CA ASP A 166 15.74 5.60 20.27
C ASP A 166 15.58 6.98 19.61
N ASN A 167 16.49 7.35 18.71
CA ASN A 167 16.37 8.57 17.90
C ASN A 167 15.12 8.50 17.01
N LEU A 168 14.96 7.43 16.25
CA LEU A 168 13.80 7.26 15.37
C LEU A 168 12.51 7.13 16.17
N LYS A 169 12.53 6.45 17.33
CA LYS A 169 11.37 6.40 18.26
C LYS A 169 10.91 7.78 18.66
N SER A 170 11.84 8.67 19.07
CA SER A 170 11.51 10.03 19.48
C SER A 170 10.88 10.84 18.35
N ARG A 171 11.37 10.67 17.12
CA ARG A 171 10.85 11.36 15.93
C ARG A 171 9.46 10.85 15.56
N ILE A 172 9.23 9.54 15.58
CA ILE A 172 7.91 8.94 15.33
C ILE A 172 6.91 9.38 16.41
N SER A 173 7.28 9.33 17.71
CA SER A 173 6.38 9.80 18.78
C SER A 173 5.98 11.25 18.57
N SER A 174 6.93 12.13 18.29
CA SER A 174 6.65 13.55 18.03
C SER A 174 5.74 13.76 16.81
N PHE A 175 5.90 12.95 15.77
CA PHE A 175 5.02 13.00 14.60
C PHE A 175 3.59 12.55 14.95
N ILE A 176 3.45 11.44 15.68
CA ILE A 176 2.15 10.90 16.11
C ILE A 176 1.45 11.91 17.03
N ASP A 177 2.12 12.44 18.07
CA ASP A 177 1.54 13.40 19.01
C ASP A 177 1.00 14.65 18.30
N LYS A 178 1.67 15.09 17.23
CA LYS A 178 1.26 16.26 16.45
C LYS A 178 0.07 15.99 15.53
N ASN A 179 -0.10 14.76 15.05
CA ASN A 179 -1.06 14.44 13.99
C ASN A 179 -2.19 13.48 14.44
N SER A 180 -2.15 12.92 15.66
CA SER A 180 -3.16 11.98 16.15
C SER A 180 -4.49 12.61 16.57
N SER A 181 -4.59 13.95 16.61
CA SER A 181 -5.83 14.68 16.89
C SER A 181 -6.79 14.76 15.70
N ASP A 182 -6.39 14.27 14.54
CA ASP A 182 -7.13 14.40 13.28
C ASP A 182 -7.79 13.06 12.81
N GLU A 183 -7.82 12.01 13.67
CA GLU A 183 -8.50 10.72 13.41
C GLU A 183 -9.78 10.48 14.17
#